data_21320efad9849bf46424af07a5d62037
#
_entry.id   21320efad9849bf46424af07a5d62037
#
_cell.length_a   1.000
_cell.length_b   1.000
_cell.length_c   1.000
_cell.angle_alpha   90.00
_cell.angle_beta   90.00
_cell.angle_gamma   90.00
#
_symmetry.space_group_name_H-M   'P 1'
#
loop_
_entity.id
_entity.type
_entity.pdbx_description
1 polymer ?
#
loop_
_entity_poly.entity_id
_entity_poly.type
_entity_poly.pdbx_seq_one_letter_code
_entity_poly.pdbx_strand_id
1 'polypeptide(L)'
;HAASRWVIFMLALGAGFSVASIYYAQPLLPLMGADLHLSIEGMGLVPTLTQAGYALGILFLLPLGDRHDRRTLILIKSAALALFLLGCSLTGQLHSLLLASLLIGMAATMAQDIVPAAAILAPEGKLGKTVGTVMTGLLMGILLSRTVSGVVGEAFGWRVMYQLAAVSIAFIGVMMWIVLPRFAIHSTLSYPALMRSIEHLW
;
A
#
# COMPACT_ATOMS: atom_id res chain seq x y z
N HIS A 1 -2.51 -4.38 -26.00
CA HIS A 1 -3.94 -4.31 -25.68
C HIS A 1 -4.18 -3.20 -24.66
N ALA A 2 -4.98 -2.20 -25.06
CA ALA A 2 -5.40 -1.13 -24.15
C ALA A 2 -6.27 -1.70 -23.02
N ALA A 3 -6.07 -1.21 -21.78
CA ALA A 3 -6.84 -1.67 -20.64
C ALA A 3 -8.32 -1.31 -20.77
N SER A 4 -9.19 -2.24 -20.39
CA SER A 4 -10.61 -1.98 -20.27
C SER A 4 -10.88 -0.99 -19.10
N ARG A 5 -12.06 -0.36 -19.12
CA ARG A 5 -12.50 0.52 -18.01
C ARG A 5 -12.47 -0.21 -16.66
N TRP A 6 -12.76 -1.49 -16.67
CA TRP A 6 -12.74 -2.33 -15.47
C TRP A 6 -11.33 -2.49 -14.89
N VAL A 7 -10.33 -2.72 -15.75
CA VAL A 7 -8.92 -2.81 -15.30
C VAL A 7 -8.46 -1.50 -14.67
N ILE A 8 -8.77 -0.37 -15.31
CA ILE A 8 -8.43 0.96 -14.75
C ILE A 8 -9.12 1.20 -13.41
N PHE A 9 -10.38 0.81 -13.28
CA PHE A 9 -11.12 0.91 -12.03
C PHE A 9 -10.50 0.04 -10.92
N MET A 10 -10.10 -1.19 -11.23
CA MET A 10 -9.42 -2.07 -10.27
C MET A 10 -8.06 -1.50 -9.84
N LEU A 11 -7.32 -0.89 -10.75
CA LEU A 11 -6.07 -0.19 -10.40
C LEU A 11 -6.32 1.00 -9.50
N ALA A 12 -7.37 1.79 -9.75
CA ALA A 12 -7.75 2.91 -8.90
C ALA A 12 -8.14 2.45 -7.48
N LEU A 13 -8.92 1.37 -7.36
CA LEU A 13 -9.25 0.76 -6.07
C LEU A 13 -8.00 0.24 -5.36
N GLY A 14 -7.13 -0.47 -6.08
CA GLY A 14 -5.89 -1.00 -5.52
C GLY A 14 -4.98 0.08 -4.98
N ALA A 15 -4.80 1.17 -5.72
CA ALA A 15 -4.02 2.32 -5.28
C ALA A 15 -4.64 2.98 -4.04
N GLY A 16 -5.95 3.16 -4.03
CA GLY A 16 -6.68 3.77 -2.92
C GLY A 16 -6.60 2.94 -1.64
N PHE A 17 -6.88 1.65 -1.69
CA PHE A 17 -6.82 0.76 -0.52
C PHE A 17 -5.39 0.56 -0.03
N SER A 18 -4.41 0.51 -0.91
CA SER A 18 -3.00 0.43 -0.53
C SER A 18 -2.58 1.64 0.29
N VAL A 19 -2.80 2.85 -0.23
CA VAL A 19 -2.43 4.09 0.45
C VAL A 19 -3.26 4.32 1.70
N ALA A 20 -4.54 3.95 1.71
CA ALA A 20 -5.40 4.01 2.88
C ALA A 20 -4.79 3.27 4.09
N SER A 21 -4.09 2.17 3.84
CA SER A 21 -3.43 1.38 4.89
C SER A 21 -2.39 2.16 5.70
N ILE A 22 -1.81 3.20 5.13
CA ILE A 22 -0.86 4.09 5.81
C ILE A 22 -1.57 4.98 6.85
N TYR A 23 -2.83 5.31 6.61
CA TYR A 23 -3.57 6.32 7.37
C TYR A 23 -4.61 5.76 8.35
N TYR A 24 -4.89 4.45 8.32
CA TYR A 24 -5.88 3.84 9.22
C TYR A 24 -5.55 4.02 10.70
N ALA A 25 -4.27 4.02 11.06
CA ALA A 25 -3.84 4.10 12.45
C ALA A 25 -4.21 5.44 13.11
N GLN A 26 -4.20 6.54 12.38
CA GLN A 26 -4.33 7.88 12.98
C GLN A 26 -5.58 8.07 13.82
N PRO A 27 -6.81 7.79 13.33
CA PRO A 27 -8.01 7.89 14.16
C PRO A 27 -8.11 6.79 15.24
N LEU A 28 -7.37 5.69 15.07
CA LEU A 28 -7.39 4.55 15.99
C LEU A 28 -6.40 4.67 17.15
N LEU A 29 -5.48 5.64 17.12
CA LEU A 29 -4.44 5.79 18.15
C LEU A 29 -5.00 5.90 19.58
N PRO A 30 -6.08 6.64 19.86
CA PRO A 30 -6.65 6.66 21.20
C PRO A 30 -7.15 5.28 21.67
N LEU A 31 -7.76 4.51 20.76
CA LEU A 31 -8.24 3.16 21.07
C LEU A 31 -7.08 2.18 21.30
N MET A 32 -6.05 2.26 20.47
CA MET A 32 -4.81 1.47 20.65
C MET A 32 -4.11 1.83 21.95
N GLY A 33 -4.00 3.14 22.26
CA GLY A 33 -3.37 3.64 23.48
C GLY A 33 -4.08 3.15 24.73
N ALA A 34 -5.40 3.16 24.74
CA ALA A 34 -6.20 2.65 25.86
C ALA A 34 -6.08 1.13 26.01
N ASP A 35 -6.16 0.39 24.92
CA ASP A 35 -6.13 -1.08 24.91
C ASP A 35 -4.75 -1.65 25.29
N LEU A 36 -3.69 -1.05 24.78
CA LEU A 36 -2.31 -1.50 24.97
C LEU A 36 -1.54 -0.72 26.05
N HIS A 37 -2.20 0.19 26.74
CA HIS A 37 -1.59 1.06 27.78
C HIS A 37 -0.35 1.82 27.27
N LEU A 38 -0.47 2.41 26.07
CA LEU A 38 0.64 3.13 25.43
C LEU A 38 0.78 4.55 25.98
N SER A 39 2.03 5.02 26.07
CA SER A 39 2.33 6.43 26.30
C SER A 39 1.98 7.28 25.06
N ILE A 40 1.91 8.60 25.23
CA ILE A 40 1.69 9.54 24.12
C ILE A 40 2.81 9.40 23.08
N GLU A 41 4.05 9.28 23.53
CA GLU A 41 5.22 9.06 22.66
C GLU A 41 5.10 7.73 21.89
N GLY A 42 4.68 6.66 22.57
CA GLY A 42 4.47 5.35 21.95
C GLY A 42 3.39 5.38 20.88
N MET A 43 2.27 6.08 21.11
CA MET A 43 1.23 6.30 20.11
C MET A 43 1.74 7.07 18.89
N GLY A 44 2.56 8.12 19.09
CA GLY A 44 3.15 8.92 18.02
C GLY A 44 4.14 8.14 17.16
N LEU A 45 4.78 7.11 17.71
CA LEU A 45 5.69 6.23 16.94
C LEU A 45 4.96 5.37 15.90
N VAL A 46 3.69 5.05 16.08
CA VAL A 46 2.93 4.20 15.15
C VAL A 46 2.87 4.83 13.74
N PRO A 47 2.34 6.05 13.55
CA PRO A 47 2.37 6.69 12.25
C PRO A 47 3.79 7.00 11.76
N THR A 48 4.71 7.31 12.67
CA THR A 48 6.11 7.59 12.32
C THR A 48 6.77 6.37 11.71
N LEU A 49 6.63 5.20 12.31
CA LEU A 49 7.18 3.93 11.77
C LEU A 49 6.49 3.53 10.46
N THR A 50 5.20 3.77 10.32
CA THR A 50 4.49 3.53 9.07
C THR A 50 5.06 4.38 7.93
N GLN A 51 5.28 5.67 8.16
CA GLN A 51 5.89 6.57 7.18
C GLN A 51 7.34 6.21 6.88
N ALA A 52 8.12 5.86 7.91
CA ALA A 52 9.49 5.39 7.73
C ALA A 52 9.53 4.10 6.88
N GLY A 53 8.64 3.16 7.14
CA GLY A 53 8.48 1.94 6.34
C GLY A 53 8.13 2.24 4.89
N TYR A 54 7.24 3.19 4.65
CA TYR A 54 6.88 3.64 3.31
C TYR A 54 8.07 4.26 2.57
N ALA A 55 8.83 5.11 3.22
CA ALA A 55 10.06 5.69 2.66
C ALA A 55 11.10 4.61 2.32
N LEU A 56 11.33 3.67 3.22
CA LEU A 56 12.23 2.53 2.99
C LEU A 56 11.73 1.65 1.84
N GLY A 57 10.43 1.42 1.76
CA GLY A 57 9.82 0.67 0.67
C GLY A 57 10.00 1.34 -0.68
N ILE A 58 9.85 2.67 -0.76
CA ILE A 58 10.15 3.43 -1.98
C ILE A 58 11.62 3.27 -2.35
N LEU A 59 12.52 3.42 -1.40
CA LEU A 59 13.96 3.35 -1.66
C LEU A 59 14.43 1.97 -2.13
N PHE A 60 13.96 0.90 -1.48
CA PHE A 60 14.48 -0.45 -1.71
C PHE A 60 13.57 -1.34 -2.55
N LEU A 61 12.26 -1.16 -2.51
CA LEU A 61 11.32 -2.05 -3.20
C LEU A 61 10.85 -1.51 -4.54
N LEU A 62 10.82 -0.18 -4.73
CA LEU A 62 10.39 0.41 -5.99
C LEU A 62 11.28 0.03 -7.19
N PRO A 63 12.62 -0.01 -7.06
CA PRO A 63 13.49 -0.43 -8.16
C PRO A 63 13.24 -1.88 -8.65
N LEU A 64 12.62 -2.72 -7.83
CA LEU A 64 12.24 -4.07 -8.24
C LEU A 64 11.20 -4.07 -9.36
N GLY A 65 10.38 -3.02 -9.48
CA GLY A 65 9.39 -2.86 -10.55
C GLY A 65 9.98 -2.76 -11.95
N ASP A 66 11.25 -2.39 -12.07
CA ASP A 66 11.94 -2.34 -13.36
C ASP A 66 12.56 -3.68 -13.75
N ARG A 67 12.76 -4.57 -12.78
CA ARG A 67 13.39 -5.88 -12.96
C ARG A 67 12.41 -7.05 -13.01
N HIS A 68 11.24 -6.88 -12.47
CA HIS A 68 10.25 -7.96 -12.34
C HIS A 68 8.92 -7.54 -12.93
N ASP A 69 8.12 -8.54 -13.27
CA ASP A 69 6.74 -8.31 -13.71
C ASP A 69 5.95 -7.58 -12.61
N ARG A 70 5.47 -6.37 -12.93
CA ARG A 70 4.70 -5.53 -11.99
C ARG A 70 3.45 -6.23 -11.47
N ARG A 71 2.80 -7.07 -12.28
CA ARG A 71 1.67 -7.89 -11.86
C ARG A 71 2.03 -8.79 -10.69
N THR A 72 3.18 -9.46 -10.77
CA THR A 72 3.69 -10.33 -9.71
C THR A 72 4.07 -9.54 -8.46
N LEU A 73 4.71 -8.38 -8.62
CA LEU A 73 5.08 -7.52 -7.50
C LEU A 73 3.85 -6.97 -6.78
N ILE A 74 2.82 -6.54 -7.51
CA ILE A 74 1.55 -6.07 -6.94
C ILE A 74 0.89 -7.20 -6.13
N LEU A 75 0.88 -8.43 -6.65
CA LEU A 75 0.35 -9.57 -5.91
C LEU A 75 1.12 -9.86 -4.63
N ILE A 76 2.46 -9.93 -4.71
CA ILE A 76 3.31 -10.20 -3.55
C ILE A 76 3.15 -9.11 -2.49
N LYS A 77 3.18 -7.84 -2.89
CA LYS A 77 2.99 -6.72 -1.97
C LYS A 77 1.60 -6.69 -1.36
N SER A 78 0.55 -7.01 -2.12
CA SER A 78 -0.82 -7.10 -1.59
C SER A 78 -0.97 -8.24 -0.59
N ALA A 79 -0.39 -9.41 -0.86
CA ALA A 79 -0.37 -10.53 0.06
C ALA A 79 0.40 -10.18 1.36
N ALA A 80 1.58 -9.58 1.22
CA ALA A 80 2.37 -9.12 2.35
C ALA A 80 1.63 -8.06 3.18
N LEU A 81 1.03 -7.06 2.52
CA LEU A 81 0.24 -6.03 3.19
C LEU A 81 -0.94 -6.62 3.95
N ALA A 82 -1.68 -7.55 3.36
CA ALA A 82 -2.78 -8.24 4.03
C ALA A 82 -2.30 -9.00 5.27
N LEU A 83 -1.18 -9.72 5.17
CA LEU A 83 -0.58 -10.44 6.30
C LEU A 83 -0.10 -9.47 7.41
N PHE A 84 0.51 -8.35 7.05
CA PHE A 84 0.99 -7.38 8.04
C PHE A 84 -0.16 -6.64 8.71
N LEU A 85 -1.24 -6.32 7.99
CA LEU A 85 -2.47 -5.74 8.57
C LEU A 85 -3.12 -6.74 9.54
N LEU A 86 -3.23 -7.99 9.15
CA LEU A 86 -3.77 -9.04 10.02
C LEU A 86 -2.87 -9.25 11.25
N GLY A 87 -1.56 -9.31 11.06
CA GLY A 87 -0.58 -9.40 12.14
C GLY A 87 -0.68 -8.22 13.11
N CYS A 88 -0.86 -7.01 12.59
CA CYS A 88 -1.07 -5.79 13.40
C CYS A 88 -2.31 -5.92 14.28
N SER A 89 -3.40 -6.51 13.78
CA SER A 89 -4.62 -6.74 14.56
C SER A 89 -4.43 -7.69 15.74
N LEU A 90 -3.39 -8.50 15.72
CA LEU A 90 -3.07 -9.51 16.74
C LEU A 90 -2.00 -9.04 17.73
N THR A 91 -1.44 -7.84 17.55
CA THR A 91 -0.39 -7.32 18.44
C THR A 91 -0.94 -7.02 19.83
N GLY A 92 -0.11 -7.33 20.85
CA GLY A 92 -0.45 -7.07 22.26
C GLY A 92 0.54 -6.15 22.97
N GLN A 93 1.56 -5.65 22.27
CA GLN A 93 2.62 -4.81 22.84
C GLN A 93 3.08 -3.77 21.82
N LEU A 94 3.70 -2.69 22.35
CA LEU A 94 4.19 -1.59 21.51
C LEU A 94 5.21 -2.06 20.46
N HIS A 95 6.19 -2.88 20.83
CA HIS A 95 7.25 -3.30 19.89
C HIS A 95 6.70 -4.09 18.69
N SER A 96 5.77 -5.02 18.92
CA SER A 96 5.13 -5.77 17.84
C SER A 96 4.24 -4.88 16.98
N LEU A 97 3.54 -3.91 17.58
CA LEU A 97 2.74 -2.91 16.89
C LEU A 97 3.62 -2.01 15.99
N LEU A 98 4.76 -1.56 16.49
CA LEU A 98 5.69 -0.73 15.72
C LEU A 98 6.33 -1.50 14.56
N LEU A 99 6.71 -2.75 14.77
CA LEU A 99 7.23 -3.61 13.70
C LEU A 99 6.16 -3.83 12.61
N ALA A 100 4.94 -4.15 13.01
CA ALA A 100 3.83 -4.30 12.06
C ALA A 100 3.57 -3.00 11.29
N SER A 101 3.62 -1.85 11.95
CA SER A 101 3.45 -0.53 11.33
C SER A 101 4.52 -0.23 10.28
N LEU A 102 5.79 -0.54 10.57
CA LEU A 102 6.90 -0.42 9.62
C LEU A 102 6.66 -1.29 8.38
N LEU A 103 6.31 -2.55 8.59
CA LEU A 103 6.08 -3.53 7.52
C LEU A 103 4.85 -3.16 6.67
N ILE A 104 3.78 -2.66 7.29
CA ILE A 104 2.60 -2.13 6.59
C ILE A 104 3.02 -0.98 5.67
N GLY A 105 3.81 -0.04 6.15
CA GLY A 105 4.33 1.07 5.35
C GLY A 105 5.12 0.58 4.14
N MET A 106 6.02 -0.35 4.32
CA MET A 106 6.83 -0.93 3.24
C MET A 106 5.97 -1.62 2.17
N ALA A 107 5.00 -2.44 2.58
CA ALA A 107 4.13 -3.16 1.64
C ALA A 107 3.11 -2.23 0.96
N ALA A 108 2.70 -1.14 1.59
CA ALA A 108 1.79 -0.14 1.02
C ALA A 108 2.40 0.61 -0.18
N THR A 109 3.70 0.51 -0.41
CA THR A 109 4.36 0.99 -1.64
C THR A 109 3.84 0.31 -2.91
N MET A 110 2.99 -0.70 -2.80
CA MET A 110 2.24 -1.28 -3.90
C MET A 110 1.54 -0.22 -4.76
N ALA A 111 1.05 0.87 -4.18
CA ALA A 111 0.45 1.98 -4.91
C ALA A 111 1.42 2.59 -5.93
N GLN A 112 2.72 2.62 -5.64
CA GLN A 112 3.76 3.14 -6.52
C GLN A 112 4.07 2.20 -7.69
N ASP A 113 3.72 0.93 -7.62
CA ASP A 113 3.77 -0.01 -8.75
C ASP A 113 2.51 0.09 -9.62
N ILE A 114 1.37 0.41 -9.01
CA ILE A 114 0.07 0.52 -9.68
C ILE A 114 0.02 1.71 -10.63
N VAL A 115 0.53 2.88 -10.23
CA VAL A 115 0.48 4.09 -11.05
C VAL A 115 1.26 3.93 -12.37
N PRO A 116 2.50 3.45 -12.40
CA PRO A 116 3.19 3.16 -13.65
C PRO A 116 2.52 2.04 -14.46
N ALA A 117 1.95 1.03 -13.81
CA ALA A 117 1.19 -0.01 -14.51
C ALA A 117 0.00 0.58 -15.28
N ALA A 118 -0.72 1.52 -14.66
CA ALA A 118 -1.81 2.25 -15.31
C ALA A 118 -1.33 3.07 -16.51
N ALA A 119 -0.17 3.70 -16.40
CA ALA A 119 0.43 4.46 -17.49
C ALA A 119 0.77 3.57 -18.70
N ILE A 120 1.36 2.40 -18.44
CA ILE A 120 1.71 1.40 -19.48
C ILE A 120 0.44 0.86 -20.18
N LEU A 121 -0.65 0.66 -19.43
CA LEU A 121 -1.91 0.12 -19.93
C LEU A 121 -2.84 1.18 -20.53
N ALA A 122 -2.48 2.45 -20.47
CA ALA A 122 -3.32 3.53 -20.97
C ALA A 122 -3.59 3.38 -22.47
N PRO A 123 -4.85 3.52 -22.92
CA PRO A 123 -5.15 3.60 -24.33
C PRO A 123 -4.42 4.76 -25.01
N GLU A 124 -4.13 4.62 -26.29
CA GLU A 124 -3.45 5.65 -27.05
C GLU A 124 -4.18 7.00 -26.95
N GLY A 125 -3.45 8.07 -26.68
CA GLY A 125 -4.00 9.40 -26.46
C GLY A 125 -4.76 9.61 -25.14
N LYS A 126 -4.84 8.62 -24.24
CA LYS A 126 -5.61 8.70 -22.98
C LYS A 126 -4.75 8.55 -21.71
N LEU A 127 -3.43 8.69 -21.84
CA LEU A 127 -2.50 8.54 -20.71
C LEU A 127 -2.91 9.41 -19.52
N GLY A 128 -3.09 10.70 -19.71
CA GLY A 128 -3.45 11.63 -18.63
C GLY A 128 -4.78 11.29 -17.96
N LYS A 129 -5.78 10.87 -18.74
CA LYS A 129 -7.08 10.44 -18.20
C LYS A 129 -6.96 9.16 -17.37
N THR A 130 -6.19 8.19 -17.84
CA THR A 130 -6.00 6.90 -17.15
C THR A 130 -5.26 7.08 -15.84
N VAL A 131 -4.11 7.76 -15.88
CA VAL A 131 -3.31 8.06 -14.68
C VAL A 131 -4.11 8.93 -13.71
N GLY A 132 -4.82 9.95 -14.22
CA GLY A 132 -5.67 10.82 -13.40
C GLY A 132 -6.79 10.04 -12.68
N THR A 133 -7.39 9.05 -13.32
CA THR A 133 -8.40 8.19 -12.68
C THR A 133 -7.79 7.38 -11.53
N VAL A 134 -6.62 6.79 -11.74
CA VAL A 134 -5.93 6.02 -10.69
C VAL A 134 -5.49 6.92 -9.54
N MET A 135 -4.95 8.10 -9.85
CA MET A 135 -4.59 9.10 -8.83
C MET A 135 -5.80 9.60 -8.04
N THR A 136 -6.95 9.76 -8.69
CA THR A 136 -8.21 10.07 -8.00
C THR A 136 -8.58 8.98 -7.00
N GLY A 137 -8.48 7.71 -7.39
CA GLY A 137 -8.69 6.58 -6.49
C GLY A 137 -7.73 6.61 -5.30
N LEU A 138 -6.46 6.89 -5.54
CA LEU A 138 -5.44 7.04 -4.50
C LEU A 138 -5.78 8.16 -3.52
N LEU A 139 -6.12 9.33 -4.01
CA LEU A 139 -6.50 10.48 -3.17
C LEU A 139 -7.78 10.22 -2.38
N MET A 140 -8.77 9.58 -3.00
CA MET A 140 -9.99 9.16 -2.30
C MET A 140 -9.68 8.15 -1.18
N GLY A 141 -8.74 7.24 -1.40
CA GLY A 141 -8.25 6.33 -0.36
C GLY A 141 -7.67 7.07 0.84
N ILE A 142 -6.84 8.08 0.61
CA ILE A 142 -6.28 8.92 1.67
C ILE A 142 -7.41 9.65 2.43
N LEU A 143 -8.33 10.26 1.71
CA LEU A 143 -9.41 11.06 2.29
C LEU A 143 -10.38 10.19 3.11
N LEU A 144 -10.84 9.09 2.54
CA LEU A 144 -11.86 8.24 3.16
C LEU A 144 -11.29 7.33 4.26
N SER A 145 -10.01 7.00 4.22
CA SER A 145 -9.39 6.09 5.19
C SER A 145 -9.60 6.53 6.63
N ARG A 146 -9.46 7.80 6.90
CA ARG A 146 -9.61 8.36 8.26
C ARG A 146 -11.04 8.27 8.75
N THR A 147 -12.01 8.62 7.91
CA THR A 147 -13.43 8.53 8.26
C THR A 147 -13.86 7.10 8.48
N VAL A 148 -13.54 6.22 7.54
CA VAL A 148 -13.90 4.79 7.63
C VAL A 148 -13.27 4.14 8.86
N SER A 149 -11.96 4.37 9.07
CA SER A 149 -11.27 3.76 10.20
C SER A 149 -11.77 4.30 11.54
N GLY A 150 -12.09 5.59 11.63
CA GLY A 150 -12.68 6.17 12.84
C GLY A 150 -14.04 5.55 13.17
N VAL A 151 -14.95 5.51 12.20
CA VAL A 151 -16.30 4.93 12.38
C VAL A 151 -16.23 3.44 12.73
N VAL A 152 -15.45 2.66 12.00
CA VAL A 152 -15.31 1.22 12.28
C VAL A 152 -14.62 0.98 13.61
N GLY A 153 -13.58 1.75 13.92
CA GLY A 153 -12.86 1.63 15.18
C GLY A 153 -13.73 1.93 16.41
N GLU A 154 -14.54 2.97 16.35
CA GLU A 154 -15.49 3.30 17.42
C GLU A 154 -16.58 2.24 17.58
N ALA A 155 -17.11 1.71 16.47
CA ALA A 155 -18.20 0.75 16.51
C ALA A 155 -17.77 -0.67 16.88
N PHE A 156 -16.59 -1.13 16.40
CA PHE A 156 -16.16 -2.53 16.47
C PHE A 156 -14.76 -2.72 17.06
N GLY A 157 -14.03 -1.66 17.34
CA GLY A 157 -12.66 -1.69 17.83
C GLY A 157 -11.61 -1.60 16.72
N TRP A 158 -10.41 -1.17 17.11
CA TRP A 158 -9.31 -0.94 16.17
C TRP A 158 -8.81 -2.23 15.48
N ARG A 159 -8.87 -3.36 16.18
CA ARG A 159 -8.45 -4.66 15.62
C ARG A 159 -9.33 -5.09 14.46
N VAL A 160 -10.62 -4.88 14.56
CA VAL A 160 -11.58 -5.20 13.49
C VAL A 160 -11.33 -4.36 12.25
N MET A 161 -10.96 -3.08 12.41
CA MET A 161 -10.58 -2.23 11.28
C MET A 161 -9.39 -2.81 10.51
N TYR A 162 -8.36 -3.26 11.21
CA TYR A 162 -7.19 -3.89 10.57
C TYR A 162 -7.53 -5.22 9.90
N GLN A 163 -8.41 -6.02 10.48
CA GLN A 163 -8.89 -7.26 9.88
C GLN A 163 -9.69 -6.99 8.60
N LEU A 164 -10.58 -6.01 8.61
CA LEU A 164 -11.32 -5.60 7.41
C LEU A 164 -10.39 -5.05 6.31
N ALA A 165 -9.39 -4.27 6.70
CA ALA A 165 -8.37 -3.79 5.79
C ALA A 165 -7.58 -4.95 5.15
N ALA A 166 -7.19 -5.95 5.94
CA ALA A 166 -6.49 -7.13 5.46
C ALA A 166 -7.31 -7.92 4.43
N VAL A 167 -8.58 -8.18 4.71
CA VAL A 167 -9.50 -8.87 3.80
C VAL A 167 -9.69 -8.06 2.51
N SER A 168 -9.86 -6.75 2.62
CA SER A 168 -10.04 -5.87 1.46
C SER A 168 -8.83 -5.87 0.53
N ILE A 169 -7.62 -5.78 1.08
CA ILE A 169 -6.37 -5.81 0.31
C ILE A 169 -6.14 -7.20 -0.32
N ALA A 170 -6.41 -8.28 0.41
CA ALA A 170 -6.30 -9.63 -0.12
C ALA A 170 -7.24 -9.83 -1.32
N PHE A 171 -8.48 -9.42 -1.19
CA PHE A 171 -9.48 -9.50 -2.26
C PHE A 171 -9.07 -8.68 -3.49
N ILE A 172 -8.69 -7.42 -3.30
CA ILE A 172 -8.27 -6.54 -4.39
C ILE A 172 -6.99 -7.05 -5.07
N GLY A 173 -6.04 -7.58 -4.29
CA GLY A 173 -4.81 -8.18 -4.81
C GLY A 173 -5.09 -9.37 -5.73
N VAL A 174 -6.00 -10.26 -5.33
CA VAL A 174 -6.43 -11.40 -6.14
C VAL A 174 -7.15 -10.92 -7.41
N MET A 175 -8.05 -9.94 -7.29
CA MET A 175 -8.76 -9.39 -8.45
C MET A 175 -7.79 -8.73 -9.44
N MET A 176 -6.81 -7.97 -8.97
CA MET A 176 -5.77 -7.39 -9.83
C MET A 176 -4.94 -8.48 -10.50
N TRP A 177 -4.59 -9.55 -9.78
CA TRP A 177 -3.88 -10.69 -10.39
C TRP A 177 -4.66 -11.32 -11.54
N ILE A 178 -5.97 -11.41 -11.44
CA ILE A 178 -6.83 -11.98 -12.47
C ILE A 178 -6.93 -11.06 -13.70
N VAL A 179 -7.06 -9.74 -13.47
CA VAL A 179 -7.38 -8.80 -14.57
C VAL A 179 -6.15 -8.16 -15.21
N LEU A 180 -5.00 -8.09 -14.52
CA LEU A 180 -3.80 -7.46 -15.05
C LEU A 180 -3.07 -8.40 -16.01
N PRO A 181 -2.59 -7.90 -17.16
CA PRO A 181 -1.69 -8.64 -18.01
C PRO A 181 -0.30 -8.73 -17.40
N ARG A 182 0.56 -9.58 -17.96
CA ARG A 182 1.99 -9.58 -17.63
C ARG A 182 2.65 -8.34 -18.22
N PHE A 183 3.54 -7.74 -17.44
CA PHE A 183 4.30 -6.58 -17.87
C PHE A 183 5.71 -7.00 -18.33
N ALA A 184 6.19 -6.34 -19.41
CA ALA A 184 7.55 -6.56 -19.86
C ALA A 184 8.56 -6.05 -18.81
N ILE A 185 9.66 -6.78 -18.67
CA ILE A 185 10.78 -6.40 -17.82
C ILE A 185 11.60 -5.36 -18.58
N HIS A 186 11.81 -4.19 -17.98
CA HIS A 186 12.51 -3.06 -18.62
C HIS A 186 14.01 -3.03 -18.35
N SER A 187 14.49 -3.69 -17.29
CA SER A 187 15.90 -3.65 -16.92
C SER A 187 16.46 -5.05 -16.68
N THR A 188 17.63 -5.31 -17.30
CA THR A 188 18.44 -6.51 -17.06
C THR A 188 19.55 -6.27 -16.04
N LEU A 189 19.68 -5.04 -15.52
CA LEU A 189 20.69 -4.68 -14.52
C LEU A 189 20.48 -5.46 -13.23
N SER A 190 21.57 -5.83 -12.56
CA SER A 190 21.48 -6.43 -11.23
C SER A 190 20.95 -5.41 -10.21
N TYR A 191 20.30 -5.88 -9.13
CA TYR A 191 19.78 -4.99 -8.09
C TYR A 191 20.88 -4.06 -7.52
N PRO A 192 22.09 -4.52 -7.22
CA PRO A 192 23.18 -3.62 -6.79
C PRO A 192 23.53 -2.55 -7.83
N ALA A 193 23.45 -2.88 -9.12
CA ALA A 193 23.72 -1.91 -10.19
C ALA A 193 22.62 -0.85 -10.29
N LEU A 194 21.35 -1.22 -10.07
CA LEU A 194 20.25 -0.27 -9.98
C LEU A 194 20.40 0.66 -8.77
N MET A 195 20.78 0.13 -7.62
CA MET A 195 21.02 0.95 -6.43
C MET A 195 22.18 1.92 -6.62
N ARG A 196 23.26 1.51 -7.27
CA ARG A 196 24.37 2.42 -7.63
C ARG A 196 23.96 3.51 -8.62
N SER A 197 23.04 3.23 -9.53
CA SER A 197 22.57 4.26 -10.46
C SER A 197 21.83 5.41 -9.75
N ILE A 198 21.25 5.16 -8.57
CA ILE A 198 20.64 6.18 -7.74
C ILE A 198 21.70 7.09 -7.10
N GLU A 199 22.87 6.54 -6.73
CA GLU A 199 23.98 7.32 -6.17
C GLU A 199 24.53 8.35 -7.18
N HIS A 200 24.47 8.05 -8.47
CA HIS A 200 24.94 8.97 -9.53
C HIS A 200 23.98 10.12 -9.85
N LEU A 201 22.81 10.17 -9.21
CA LEU A 201 21.83 11.25 -9.37
C LEU A 201 22.06 12.40 -8.37
N TRP A 202 23.02 12.23 -7.47
CA TRP A 202 23.46 13.21 -6.48
C TRP A 202 24.95 13.53 -6.70
#